data_367b86a021cacb1ea58048785b17442d
#
_entry.id   367b86a021cacb1ea58048785b17442d
#
_cell.length_a   1.000
_cell.length_b   1.000
_cell.length_c   1.000
_cell.angle_alpha   90.00
_cell.angle_beta   90.00
_cell.angle_gamma   90.00
#
_symmetry.space_group_name_H-M   'P 1'
#
loop_
_entity.id
_entity.type
_entity.pdbx_description
1 polymer ?
#
loop_
_entity_poly.entity_id
_entity_poly.type
_entity_poly.pdbx_seq_one_letter_code
_entity_poly.pdbx_strand_id
1 'polypeptide(L)'
;MKQAPMPPAKKARAPKVEPATGSAIDQVDTSYLQTLMGYNARRAALSIIELFLERLAPYGLKPVDFSVMSTICHNPGVTSRQLCATLNLLPPNLVGLIQSLESRGLIERKPHPHDGRAVGLHATPKGQGLMEQAEQTATELELEKTAKLTPAQRKTLLALLQKIYR
;
A
#
# COMPACT_ATOMS: atom_id res chain seq x y z
N MET A 1 -75.32 -18.80 48.80
CA MET A 1 -73.86 -18.58 48.81
C MET A 1 -73.48 -17.97 47.49
N LYS A 2 -73.16 -16.66 47.48
CA LYS A 2 -72.76 -15.92 46.30
C LYS A 2 -71.24 -15.90 46.25
N GLN A 3 -70.66 -16.47 45.21
CA GLN A 3 -69.19 -16.40 44.91
C GLN A 3 -68.80 -14.99 44.43
N ALA A 4 -67.74 -14.44 45.04
CA ALA A 4 -67.20 -13.16 44.63
C ALA A 4 -66.32 -13.30 43.35
N PRO A 5 -66.24 -12.28 42.48
CA PRO A 5 -65.48 -12.34 41.24
C PRO A 5 -64.02 -12.19 41.52
N MET A 6 -63.17 -12.99 40.79
CA MET A 6 -61.70 -12.95 40.77
C MET A 6 -61.21 -11.65 40.14
N PRO A 7 -60.11 -11.05 40.64
CA PRO A 7 -59.48 -9.86 40.04
C PRO A 7 -58.71 -10.20 38.74
N PRO A 8 -58.60 -9.25 37.78
CA PRO A 8 -57.96 -9.50 36.49
C PRO A 8 -56.44 -9.63 36.63
N ALA A 9 -55.90 -10.61 35.92
CA ALA A 9 -54.46 -10.89 35.85
C ALA A 9 -53.66 -9.70 35.25
N LYS A 10 -52.67 -9.22 35.98
CA LYS A 10 -51.72 -8.22 35.48
C LYS A 10 -50.92 -8.78 34.29
N LYS A 11 -51.08 -8.15 33.11
CA LYS A 11 -50.23 -8.42 31.95
C LYS A 11 -48.76 -8.11 32.28
N ALA A 12 -47.94 -9.14 32.30
CA ALA A 12 -46.48 -9.00 32.39
C ALA A 12 -45.96 -8.24 31.15
N ARG A 13 -45.30 -7.12 31.41
CA ARG A 13 -44.60 -6.30 30.38
C ARG A 13 -43.38 -7.08 29.89
N ALA A 14 -43.36 -7.40 28.59
CA ALA A 14 -42.21 -8.02 27.95
C ALA A 14 -40.93 -7.19 28.20
N PRO A 15 -39.78 -7.83 28.44
CA PRO A 15 -38.50 -7.11 28.61
C PRO A 15 -38.20 -6.37 27.29
N LYS A 16 -37.92 -5.06 27.42
CA LYS A 16 -37.31 -4.29 26.33
C LYS A 16 -35.95 -4.89 26.04
N VAL A 17 -35.79 -5.50 24.88
CA VAL A 17 -34.48 -5.83 24.32
C VAL A 17 -33.87 -4.50 23.90
N GLU A 18 -32.88 -4.03 24.65
CA GLU A 18 -32.01 -2.92 24.21
C GLU A 18 -31.23 -3.39 22.97
N PRO A 19 -31.12 -2.56 21.91
CA PRO A 19 -30.30 -2.92 20.77
C PRO A 19 -28.83 -3.03 21.25
N ALA A 20 -28.19 -4.16 20.99
CA ALA A 20 -26.77 -4.37 21.19
C ALA A 20 -26.00 -3.37 20.31
N THR A 21 -25.63 -2.24 20.89
CA THR A 21 -24.75 -1.24 20.27
C THR A 21 -23.32 -1.67 20.49
N GLY A 22 -22.72 -2.24 19.45
CA GLY A 22 -21.32 -2.61 19.39
C GLY A 22 -21.15 -3.68 18.32
N SER A 23 -20.49 -3.34 17.23
CA SER A 23 -20.10 -4.33 16.23
C SER A 23 -19.18 -5.36 16.91
N ALA A 24 -19.36 -6.66 16.65
CA ALA A 24 -18.49 -7.71 17.18
C ALA A 24 -16.99 -7.48 16.88
N ILE A 25 -16.71 -6.65 15.88
CA ILE A 25 -15.34 -6.21 15.49
C ILE A 25 -14.71 -5.32 16.58
N ASP A 26 -15.51 -4.53 17.31
CA ASP A 26 -15.00 -3.60 18.33
C ASP A 26 -14.56 -4.31 19.62
N GLN A 27 -14.81 -5.62 19.74
CA GLN A 27 -14.47 -6.45 20.89
C GLN A 27 -13.22 -7.33 20.68
N VAL A 28 -12.61 -7.28 19.47
CA VAL A 28 -11.42 -8.09 19.18
C VAL A 28 -10.18 -7.46 19.82
N ASP A 29 -9.60 -8.16 20.78
CA ASP A 29 -8.34 -7.75 21.40
C ASP A 29 -7.16 -7.97 20.46
N THR A 30 -6.50 -6.90 20.06
CA THR A 30 -5.29 -6.89 19.22
C THR A 30 -4.07 -6.37 19.97
N SER A 31 -4.13 -6.22 21.30
CA SER A 31 -3.06 -5.63 22.11
C SER A 31 -1.72 -6.33 21.91
N TYR A 32 -1.71 -7.67 21.92
CA TYR A 32 -0.49 -8.44 21.63
C TYR A 32 0.07 -8.14 20.21
N LEU A 33 -0.76 -8.11 19.19
CA LEU A 33 -0.31 -7.82 17.82
C LEU A 33 0.32 -6.42 17.71
N GLN A 34 -0.20 -5.44 18.46
CA GLN A 34 0.31 -4.07 18.46
C GLN A 34 1.72 -3.96 19.08
N THR A 35 2.19 -4.96 19.82
CA THR A 35 3.58 -5.02 20.30
C THR A 35 4.56 -5.52 19.22
N LEU A 36 4.06 -6.12 18.13
CA LEU A 36 4.89 -6.73 17.10
C LEU A 36 5.25 -5.71 16.01
N MET A 37 6.54 -5.57 15.71
CA MET A 37 7.05 -4.69 14.64
C MET A 37 6.43 -5.05 13.28
N GLY A 38 6.41 -6.33 12.90
CA GLY A 38 5.88 -6.77 11.62
C GLY A 38 4.40 -6.44 11.43
N TYR A 39 3.59 -6.56 12.49
CA TYR A 39 2.19 -6.16 12.45
C TYR A 39 2.03 -4.66 12.19
N ASN A 40 2.77 -3.84 12.95
CA ASN A 40 2.70 -2.37 12.81
C ASN A 40 3.22 -1.91 11.45
N ALA A 41 4.34 -2.47 10.96
CA ALA A 41 4.87 -2.17 9.63
C ALA A 41 3.86 -2.52 8.52
N ARG A 42 3.23 -3.71 8.60
CA ARG A 42 2.19 -4.12 7.66
C ARG A 42 0.97 -3.18 7.72
N ARG A 43 0.50 -2.80 8.91
CA ARG A 43 -0.64 -1.87 9.06
C ARG A 43 -0.33 -0.50 8.47
N ALA A 44 0.86 0.02 8.72
CA ALA A 44 1.32 1.29 8.15
C ALA A 44 1.40 1.21 6.62
N ALA A 45 2.02 0.15 6.08
CA ALA A 45 2.14 -0.06 4.63
C ALA A 45 0.76 -0.15 3.96
N LEU A 46 -0.19 -0.93 4.50
CA LEU A 46 -1.54 -1.03 3.96
C LEU A 46 -2.26 0.31 3.92
N SER A 47 -2.09 1.12 4.96
CA SER A 47 -2.70 2.45 5.04
C SER A 47 -2.14 3.42 3.99
N ILE A 48 -0.84 3.33 3.66
CA ILE A 48 -0.20 4.14 2.61
C ILE A 48 -0.63 3.62 1.23
N ILE A 49 -0.61 2.30 1.02
CA ILE A 49 -0.98 1.65 -0.25
C ILE A 49 -2.42 1.98 -0.66
N GLU A 50 -3.36 2.03 0.28
CA GLU A 50 -4.75 2.41 0.01
C GLU A 50 -4.83 3.79 -0.66
N LEU A 51 -4.20 4.80 -0.07
CA LEU A 51 -4.15 6.14 -0.63
C LEU A 51 -3.33 6.19 -1.92
N PHE A 52 -2.26 5.40 -2.01
CA PHE A 52 -1.46 5.29 -3.22
C PHE A 52 -2.30 4.80 -4.40
N LEU A 53 -3.07 3.74 -4.23
CA LEU A 53 -3.91 3.19 -5.30
C LEU A 53 -4.96 4.21 -5.79
N GLU A 54 -5.51 5.01 -4.89
CA GLU A 54 -6.43 6.09 -5.22
C GLU A 54 -5.74 7.19 -6.04
N ARG A 55 -4.66 7.75 -5.51
CA ARG A 55 -3.98 8.94 -6.06
C ARG A 55 -3.17 8.63 -7.32
N LEU A 56 -2.63 7.43 -7.45
CA LEU A 56 -1.84 7.00 -8.62
C LEU A 56 -2.68 6.31 -9.71
N ALA A 57 -3.99 6.10 -9.48
CA ALA A 57 -4.90 5.55 -10.48
C ALA A 57 -4.86 6.29 -11.84
N PRO A 58 -4.82 7.64 -11.91
CA PRO A 58 -4.75 8.38 -13.18
C PRO A 58 -3.50 8.03 -14.01
N TYR A 59 -2.40 7.65 -13.38
CA TYR A 59 -1.16 7.25 -14.05
C TYR A 59 -1.17 5.78 -14.49
N GLY A 60 -2.18 4.99 -14.04
CA GLY A 60 -2.26 3.56 -14.28
C GLY A 60 -1.07 2.79 -13.70
N LEU A 61 -0.56 3.22 -12.55
CA LEU A 61 0.58 2.62 -11.85
C LEU A 61 0.12 1.99 -10.53
N LYS A 62 0.42 0.72 -10.36
CA LYS A 62 0.36 0.03 -9.06
C LYS A 62 1.67 0.27 -8.29
N PRO A 63 1.73 0.02 -6.97
CA PRO A 63 2.94 0.25 -6.18
C PRO A 63 4.21 -0.40 -6.75
N VAL A 64 4.09 -1.61 -7.29
CA VAL A 64 5.23 -2.31 -7.88
C VAL A 64 5.65 -1.72 -9.23
N ASP A 65 4.67 -1.30 -10.07
CA ASP A 65 4.93 -0.64 -11.34
C ASP A 65 5.66 0.69 -11.11
N PHE A 66 5.20 1.46 -10.14
CA PHE A 66 5.85 2.71 -9.72
C PHE A 66 7.29 2.48 -9.27
N SER A 67 7.53 1.48 -8.41
CA SER A 67 8.88 1.18 -7.92
C SER A 67 9.83 0.79 -9.05
N VAL A 68 9.37 -0.02 -10.01
CA VAL A 68 10.17 -0.42 -11.18
C VAL A 68 10.42 0.77 -12.10
N MET A 69 9.39 1.56 -12.43
CA MET A 69 9.52 2.74 -13.29
C MET A 69 10.44 3.79 -12.67
N SER A 70 10.28 4.11 -11.38
CA SER A 70 11.16 5.05 -10.68
C SER A 70 12.61 4.57 -10.69
N THR A 71 12.83 3.26 -10.43
CA THR A 71 14.19 2.70 -10.49
C THR A 71 14.80 2.81 -11.90
N ILE A 72 14.02 2.58 -12.98
CA ILE A 72 14.50 2.74 -14.36
C ILE A 72 14.78 4.21 -14.69
N CYS A 73 13.94 5.14 -14.27
CA CYS A 73 14.14 6.57 -14.52
C CYS A 73 15.42 7.10 -13.86
N HIS A 74 15.68 6.68 -12.63
CA HIS A 74 16.86 7.11 -11.87
C HIS A 74 18.12 6.29 -12.17
N ASN A 75 18.03 5.17 -12.92
CA ASN A 75 19.14 4.31 -13.31
C ASN A 75 19.04 3.89 -14.78
N PRO A 76 19.26 4.81 -15.75
CA PRO A 76 19.18 4.47 -17.16
C PRO A 76 20.13 3.33 -17.52
N GLY A 77 19.62 2.29 -18.21
CA GLY A 77 20.39 1.10 -18.55
C GLY A 77 20.35 -0.01 -17.49
N VAL A 78 19.58 0.15 -16.42
CA VAL A 78 19.41 -0.90 -15.41
C VAL A 78 18.90 -2.20 -16.05
N THR A 79 19.47 -3.33 -15.65
CA THR A 79 19.07 -4.66 -16.16
C THR A 79 17.91 -5.25 -15.34
N SER A 80 17.16 -6.17 -15.94
CA SER A 80 16.12 -6.93 -15.23
C SER A 80 16.68 -7.68 -14.01
N ARG A 81 17.90 -8.20 -14.07
CA ARG A 81 18.56 -8.86 -12.95
C ARG A 81 18.79 -7.89 -11.78
N GLN A 82 19.25 -6.68 -12.06
CA GLN A 82 19.44 -5.65 -11.03
C GLN A 82 18.12 -5.22 -10.41
N LEU A 83 17.06 -5.04 -11.22
CA LEU A 83 15.73 -4.73 -10.71
C LEU A 83 15.18 -5.82 -9.77
N CYS A 84 15.31 -7.10 -10.16
CA CYS A 84 14.91 -8.21 -9.30
C CYS A 84 15.65 -8.19 -7.96
N ALA A 85 16.95 -8.01 -7.99
CA ALA A 85 17.78 -7.97 -6.78
C ALA A 85 17.45 -6.77 -5.88
N THR A 86 17.31 -5.58 -6.48
CA THR A 86 17.11 -4.32 -5.72
C THR A 86 15.70 -4.25 -5.12
N LEU A 87 14.68 -4.69 -5.87
CA LEU A 87 13.27 -4.58 -5.46
C LEU A 87 12.71 -5.88 -4.86
N ASN A 88 13.56 -6.89 -4.68
CA ASN A 88 13.18 -8.22 -4.19
C ASN A 88 11.99 -8.82 -4.98
N LEU A 89 12.08 -8.74 -6.33
CA LEU A 89 11.06 -9.25 -7.23
C LEU A 89 11.48 -10.61 -7.81
N LEU A 90 10.51 -11.49 -7.98
CA LEU A 90 10.72 -12.74 -8.71
C LEU A 90 10.79 -12.47 -10.21
N PRO A 91 11.77 -13.09 -10.94
CA PRO A 91 11.93 -12.87 -12.38
C PRO A 91 10.66 -13.02 -13.22
N PRO A 92 9.80 -14.03 -13.02
CA PRO A 92 8.55 -14.17 -13.80
C PRO A 92 7.62 -12.97 -13.65
N ASN A 93 7.51 -12.41 -12.43
CA ASN A 93 6.65 -11.26 -12.17
C ASN A 93 7.18 -9.99 -12.89
N LEU A 94 8.51 -9.81 -12.90
CA LEU A 94 9.13 -8.66 -13.56
C LEU A 94 8.97 -8.72 -15.08
N VAL A 95 9.03 -9.92 -15.71
CA VAL A 95 8.88 -10.06 -17.18
C VAL A 95 7.55 -9.49 -17.65
N GLY A 96 6.44 -9.90 -17.06
CA GLY A 96 5.11 -9.39 -17.43
C GLY A 96 4.96 -7.90 -17.20
N LEU A 97 5.56 -7.38 -16.13
CA LEU A 97 5.54 -5.96 -15.80
C LEU A 97 6.33 -5.14 -16.84
N ILE A 98 7.54 -5.57 -17.19
CA ILE A 98 8.35 -4.92 -18.25
C ILE A 98 7.59 -4.91 -19.58
N GLN A 99 7.01 -6.04 -20.00
CA GLN A 99 6.20 -6.12 -21.22
C GLN A 99 5.02 -5.14 -21.20
N SER A 100 4.35 -5.02 -20.08
CA SER A 100 3.26 -4.05 -19.91
C SER A 100 3.74 -2.59 -20.04
N LEU A 101 4.88 -2.25 -19.42
CA LEU A 101 5.44 -0.90 -19.50
C LEU A 101 5.95 -0.58 -20.92
N GLU A 102 6.56 -1.53 -21.62
CA GLU A 102 6.97 -1.41 -23.03
C GLU A 102 5.76 -1.20 -23.95
N SER A 103 4.71 -2.01 -23.79
CA SER A 103 3.49 -1.88 -24.63
C SER A 103 2.78 -0.54 -24.46
N ARG A 104 2.92 0.08 -23.28
CA ARG A 104 2.44 1.45 -23.01
C ARG A 104 3.38 2.54 -23.54
N GLY A 105 4.55 2.17 -24.06
CA GLY A 105 5.57 3.09 -24.57
C GLY A 105 6.24 3.90 -23.46
N LEU A 106 6.31 3.38 -22.23
CA LEU A 106 6.90 4.05 -21.08
C LEU A 106 8.39 3.74 -20.92
N ILE A 107 8.81 2.56 -21.37
CA ILE A 107 10.21 2.12 -21.36
C ILE A 107 10.60 1.54 -22.71
N GLU A 108 11.89 1.49 -22.98
CA GLU A 108 12.50 0.85 -24.15
C GLU A 108 13.72 0.03 -23.73
N ARG A 109 14.08 -0.96 -24.54
CA ARG A 109 15.29 -1.78 -24.35
C ARG A 109 16.40 -1.27 -25.24
N LYS A 110 17.59 -1.11 -24.69
CA LYS A 110 18.82 -0.77 -25.45
C LYS A 110 19.95 -1.74 -25.08
N PRO A 111 20.92 -1.97 -25.96
CA PRO A 111 22.13 -2.70 -25.59
C PRO A 111 22.79 -2.04 -24.37
N HIS A 112 23.26 -2.84 -23.43
CA HIS A 112 23.97 -2.30 -22.26
C HIS A 112 25.33 -1.75 -22.67
N PRO A 113 25.74 -0.53 -22.27
CA PRO A 113 26.95 0.12 -22.79
C PRO A 113 28.24 -0.60 -22.48
N HIS A 114 28.28 -1.43 -21.42
CA HIS A 114 29.47 -2.13 -20.95
C HIS A 114 29.38 -3.66 -21.05
N ASP A 115 28.25 -4.21 -21.49
CA ASP A 115 28.04 -5.65 -21.66
C ASP A 115 27.14 -5.89 -22.86
N GLY A 116 27.74 -6.19 -24.01
CA GLY A 116 27.00 -6.42 -25.26
C GLY A 116 26.05 -7.63 -25.24
N ARG A 117 26.07 -8.44 -24.18
CA ARG A 117 25.13 -9.54 -23.96
C ARG A 117 23.95 -9.14 -23.09
N ALA A 118 24.05 -8.02 -22.37
CA ALA A 118 23.01 -7.53 -21.49
C ALA A 118 22.12 -6.49 -22.20
N VAL A 119 20.86 -6.49 -21.83
CA VAL A 119 19.87 -5.51 -22.28
C VAL A 119 19.58 -4.58 -21.12
N GLY A 120 19.81 -3.29 -21.33
CA GLY A 120 19.47 -2.22 -20.39
C GLY A 120 18.07 -1.67 -20.66
N LEU A 121 17.37 -1.32 -19.59
CA LEU A 121 16.05 -0.69 -19.63
C LEU A 121 16.22 0.83 -19.48
N HIS A 122 15.49 1.57 -20.29
CA HIS A 122 15.51 3.03 -20.32
C HIS A 122 14.08 3.56 -20.31
N ALA A 123 13.82 4.62 -19.57
CA ALA A 123 12.56 5.33 -19.67
C ALA A 123 12.53 6.12 -20.98
N THR A 124 11.40 6.11 -21.68
CA THR A 124 11.13 6.99 -22.83
C THR A 124 10.83 8.41 -22.31
N PRO A 125 10.85 9.45 -23.17
CA PRO A 125 10.39 10.79 -22.78
C PRO A 125 8.98 10.79 -22.20
N LYS A 126 8.08 9.95 -22.75
CA LYS A 126 6.73 9.75 -22.22
C LYS A 126 6.75 9.14 -20.81
N GLY A 127 7.61 8.14 -20.60
CA GLY A 127 7.78 7.50 -19.29
C GLY A 127 8.36 8.44 -18.24
N GLN A 128 9.35 9.25 -18.61
CA GLN A 128 9.93 10.27 -17.74
C GLN A 128 8.90 11.31 -17.32
N GLY A 129 8.17 11.92 -18.26
CA GLY A 129 7.15 12.92 -17.93
C GLY A 129 6.00 12.38 -17.09
N LEU A 130 5.63 11.08 -17.27
CA LEU A 130 4.64 10.42 -16.42
C LEU A 130 5.19 10.25 -15.00
N MET A 131 6.46 9.82 -14.87
CA MET A 131 7.06 9.56 -13.56
C MET A 131 7.34 10.83 -12.76
N GLU A 132 7.71 11.94 -13.39
CA GLU A 132 7.87 13.24 -12.73
C GLU A 132 6.58 13.61 -11.97
N GLN A 133 5.43 13.51 -12.61
CA GLN A 133 4.13 13.79 -11.99
C GLN A 133 3.76 12.74 -10.92
N ALA A 134 3.98 11.46 -11.21
CA ALA A 134 3.67 10.37 -10.31
C ALA A 134 4.52 10.43 -9.02
N GLU A 135 5.82 10.77 -9.12
CA GLU A 135 6.71 10.90 -7.96
C GLU A 135 6.35 12.12 -7.09
N GLN A 136 5.93 13.21 -7.70
CA GLN A 136 5.39 14.35 -6.95
C GLN A 136 4.13 13.92 -6.18
N THR A 137 3.16 13.30 -6.87
CA THR A 137 1.93 12.80 -6.23
C THR A 137 2.22 11.80 -5.11
N ALA A 138 3.19 10.90 -5.31
CA ALA A 138 3.61 9.93 -4.30
C ALA A 138 4.22 10.63 -3.06
N THR A 139 5.01 11.67 -3.27
CA THR A 139 5.57 12.48 -2.17
C THR A 139 4.47 13.18 -1.37
N GLU A 140 3.51 13.79 -2.05
CA GLU A 140 2.40 14.52 -1.42
C GLU A 140 1.50 13.59 -0.59
N LEU A 141 1.12 12.42 -1.14
CA LEU A 141 0.30 11.44 -0.42
C LEU A 141 1.01 10.87 0.81
N GLU A 142 2.32 10.66 0.75
CA GLU A 142 3.09 10.20 1.90
C GLU A 142 3.15 11.26 3.01
N LEU A 143 3.29 12.52 2.64
CA LEU A 143 3.22 13.64 3.58
C LEU A 143 1.84 13.73 4.25
N GLU A 144 0.76 13.59 3.47
CA GLU A 144 -0.62 13.56 3.95
C GLU A 144 -0.84 12.40 4.94
N LYS A 145 -0.46 11.18 4.55
CA LYS A 145 -0.69 9.98 5.36
C LYS A 145 0.13 9.96 6.65
N THR A 146 1.29 10.61 6.62
CA THR A 146 2.19 10.73 7.78
C THR A 146 2.10 12.10 8.48
N ALA A 147 1.02 12.87 8.29
CA ALA A 147 0.84 14.21 8.85
C ALA A 147 0.87 14.27 10.39
N LYS A 148 0.59 13.15 11.07
CA LYS A 148 0.72 13.03 12.53
C LYS A 148 2.16 12.97 13.02
N LEU A 149 3.14 12.78 12.13
CA LEU A 149 4.56 12.74 12.45
C LEU A 149 5.19 14.10 12.16
N THR A 150 6.01 14.59 13.09
CA THR A 150 6.87 15.75 12.80
C THR A 150 7.90 15.39 11.69
N PRO A 151 8.47 16.38 10.98
CA PRO A 151 9.53 16.09 9.99
C PRO A 151 10.71 15.30 10.56
N ALA A 152 11.12 15.57 11.80
CA ALA A 152 12.19 14.84 12.48
C ALA A 152 11.81 13.38 12.75
N GLN A 153 10.58 13.11 13.23
CA GLN A 153 10.07 11.77 13.46
C GLN A 153 9.98 10.97 12.16
N ARG A 154 9.51 11.58 11.07
CA ARG A 154 9.45 10.95 9.76
C ARG A 154 10.84 10.56 9.26
N LYS A 155 11.82 11.48 9.34
CA LYS A 155 13.22 11.20 8.97
C LYS A 155 13.80 10.04 9.78
N THR A 156 13.56 10.03 11.10
CA THR A 156 14.02 8.95 12.00
C THR A 156 13.37 7.63 11.64
N LEU A 157 12.05 7.60 11.40
CA LEU A 157 11.32 6.39 11.03
C LEU A 157 11.85 5.78 9.73
N LEU A 158 12.07 6.59 8.70
CA LEU A 158 12.68 6.15 7.43
C LEU A 158 14.05 5.52 7.65
N ALA A 159 14.91 6.17 8.44
CA ALA A 159 16.24 5.65 8.74
C ALA A 159 16.19 4.33 9.52
N LEU A 160 15.26 4.17 10.45
CA LEU A 160 15.07 2.94 11.22
C LEU A 160 14.53 1.80 10.36
N LEU A 161 13.53 2.06 9.51
CA LEU A 161 13.00 1.08 8.58
C LEU A 161 14.10 0.58 7.62
N GLN A 162 14.92 1.48 7.09
CA GLN A 162 16.02 1.12 6.19
C GLN A 162 17.05 0.18 6.84
N LYS A 163 17.28 0.26 8.15
CA LYS A 163 18.17 -0.67 8.88
C LYS A 163 17.63 -2.09 8.97
N ILE A 164 16.35 -2.31 8.72
CA ILE A 164 15.74 -3.64 8.82
C ILE A 164 15.95 -4.45 7.53
N TYR A 165 15.99 -3.79 6.36
CA TYR A 165 16.04 -4.47 5.06
C TYR A 165 17.32 -4.18 4.24
N ARG A 166 18.20 -3.33 4.70
CA ARG A 166 19.55 -3.06 4.17
C ARG A 166 20.62 -3.73 5.03
#